data_2fde6a1e68b73b630b2dfbe5d2431b5d
#
_entry.id   2fde6a1e68b73b630b2dfbe5d2431b5d
#
_cell.length_a   1.000
_cell.length_b   1.000
_cell.length_c   1.000
_cell.angle_alpha   90.00
_cell.angle_beta   90.00
_cell.angle_gamma   90.00
#
_symmetry.space_group_name_H-M   'P 1'
#
loop_
_entity.id
_entity.type
_entity.pdbx_description
1 polymer ?
#
loop_
_entity_poly.entity_id
_entity_poly.type
_entity_poly.pdbx_seq_one_letter_code
_entity_poly.pdbx_strand_id
1 'polypeptide(L)'
;MRTVCLCIFLLLLARAAAEDIARREIRDRIWAGILAAGLLCWGLGAAPAGCGREGLDLADRLAGLLCGSLPLAVVCCLLPGAFGGGDIKLGGAGGFFLGWRAVLAAGALAILSAGAVTAALLLSGKVSRRATVPFGPFLCLGMAAAWFWGEELALWYVGR
;
A
#
# COMPACT_ATOMS: atom_id res chain seq x y z
N MET A 1 -16.37 -12.09 -9.91
CA MET A 1 -15.00 -11.75 -10.28
C MET A 1 -14.39 -10.70 -9.34
N ARG A 2 -15.07 -9.60 -9.06
CA ARG A 2 -14.62 -8.53 -8.15
C ARG A 2 -14.24 -9.05 -6.75
N THR A 3 -15.07 -9.90 -6.15
CA THR A 3 -14.83 -10.51 -4.84
C THR A 3 -13.60 -11.43 -4.84
N VAL A 4 -13.39 -12.18 -5.92
CA VAL A 4 -12.21 -13.05 -6.05
C VAL A 4 -10.93 -12.23 -6.11
N CYS A 5 -10.92 -11.14 -6.90
CA CYS A 5 -9.77 -10.21 -6.97
C CYS A 5 -9.48 -9.60 -5.59
N LEU A 6 -10.52 -9.21 -4.84
CA LEU A 6 -10.39 -8.70 -3.48
C LEU A 6 -9.76 -9.74 -2.55
N CYS A 7 -10.28 -10.97 -2.55
CA CYS A 7 -9.75 -12.02 -1.70
C CYS A 7 -8.28 -12.31 -1.99
N ILE A 8 -7.90 -12.40 -3.27
CA ILE A 8 -6.51 -12.59 -3.69
C ILE A 8 -5.64 -11.42 -3.21
N PHE A 9 -6.09 -10.19 -3.41
CA PHE A 9 -5.36 -8.99 -2.99
C PHE A 9 -5.15 -8.97 -1.48
N LEU A 10 -6.21 -9.17 -0.68
CA LEU A 10 -6.14 -9.18 0.78
C LEU A 10 -5.25 -10.32 1.31
N LEU A 11 -5.31 -11.51 0.70
CA LEU A 11 -4.44 -12.63 1.07
C LEU A 11 -2.97 -12.32 0.79
N LEU A 12 -2.67 -11.68 -0.34
CA LEU A 12 -1.30 -11.28 -0.67
C LEU A 12 -0.79 -10.17 0.27
N LEU A 13 -1.64 -9.20 0.63
CA LEU A 13 -1.31 -8.18 1.63
C LEU A 13 -1.07 -8.78 3.01
N ALA A 14 -1.91 -9.72 3.45
CA ALA A 14 -1.74 -10.41 4.73
C ALA A 14 -0.42 -11.20 4.76
N ARG A 15 -0.06 -11.85 3.66
CA ARG A 15 1.24 -12.53 3.53
C ARG A 15 2.41 -11.56 3.53
N ALA A 16 2.30 -10.42 2.84
CA ALA A 16 3.33 -9.39 2.86
C ALA A 16 3.57 -8.88 4.28
N ALA A 17 2.50 -8.55 5.00
CA ALA A 17 2.58 -8.09 6.39
C ALA A 17 3.20 -9.15 7.32
N ALA A 18 2.81 -10.41 7.18
CA ALA A 18 3.35 -11.51 7.99
C ALA A 18 4.85 -11.75 7.71
N GLU A 19 5.29 -11.70 6.44
CA GLU A 19 6.71 -11.86 6.09
C GLU A 19 7.54 -10.67 6.59
N ASP A 20 7.02 -9.45 6.48
CA ASP A 20 7.73 -8.26 6.96
C ASP A 20 7.89 -8.27 8.50
N ILE A 21 6.86 -8.69 9.25
CA ILE A 21 6.96 -8.86 10.70
C ILE A 21 7.97 -9.94 11.08
N ALA A 22 8.00 -11.06 10.33
CA ALA A 22 8.83 -12.20 10.67
C ALA A 22 10.29 -12.04 10.22
N ARG A 23 10.54 -11.42 9.07
CA ARG A 23 11.85 -11.40 8.41
C ARG A 23 12.37 -10.00 8.11
N ARG A 24 11.53 -8.96 8.24
CA ARG A 24 11.82 -7.58 7.82
C ARG A 24 12.24 -7.48 6.35
N GLU A 25 11.75 -8.40 5.54
CA GLU A 25 11.99 -8.44 4.10
C GLU A 25 10.72 -8.95 3.42
N ILE A 26 10.27 -8.23 2.38
CA ILE A 26 9.15 -8.65 1.55
C ILE A 26 9.71 -9.37 0.32
N ARG A 27 9.33 -10.63 0.14
CA ARG A 27 9.77 -11.44 -1.00
C ARG A 27 9.24 -10.90 -2.31
N ASP A 28 10.08 -10.93 -3.33
CA ASP A 28 9.72 -10.46 -4.68
C ASP A 28 8.48 -11.16 -5.28
N ARG A 29 8.20 -12.38 -4.87
CA ARG A 29 7.01 -13.13 -5.32
C ARG A 29 5.69 -12.49 -4.90
N ILE A 30 5.65 -11.77 -3.78
CA ILE A 30 4.42 -11.19 -3.24
C ILE A 30 4.02 -9.96 -4.03
N TRP A 31 4.93 -8.99 -4.18
CA TRP A 31 4.62 -7.80 -4.97
C TRP A 31 4.36 -8.13 -6.45
N ALA A 32 5.10 -9.13 -7.02
CA ALA A 32 4.84 -9.63 -8.35
C ALA A 32 3.46 -10.29 -8.48
N GLY A 33 3.02 -11.02 -7.44
CA GLY A 33 1.67 -11.57 -7.37
C GLY A 33 0.58 -10.50 -7.33
N ILE A 34 0.79 -9.42 -6.57
CA ILE A 34 -0.14 -8.28 -6.52
C ILE A 34 -0.22 -7.59 -7.89
N LEU A 35 0.93 -7.36 -8.52
CA LEU A 35 0.98 -6.76 -9.84
C LEU A 35 0.29 -7.64 -10.90
N ALA A 36 0.55 -8.95 -10.88
CA ALA A 36 -0.11 -9.92 -11.75
C ALA A 36 -1.63 -9.96 -11.53
N ALA A 37 -2.09 -9.93 -10.28
CA ALA A 37 -3.51 -9.84 -9.96
C ALA A 37 -4.12 -8.54 -10.51
N GLY A 38 -3.41 -7.40 -10.39
CA GLY A 38 -3.83 -6.13 -10.97
C GLY A 38 -3.97 -6.16 -12.49
N LEU A 39 -2.99 -6.78 -13.18
CA LEU A 39 -3.02 -6.96 -14.63
C LEU A 39 -4.16 -7.87 -15.08
N LEU A 40 -4.38 -8.99 -14.36
CA LEU A 40 -5.51 -9.90 -14.62
C LEU A 40 -6.85 -9.21 -14.42
N CYS A 41 -7.03 -8.47 -13.34
CA CYS A 41 -8.25 -7.69 -13.09
C CYS A 41 -8.50 -6.66 -14.19
N TRP A 42 -7.45 -5.98 -14.66
CA TRP A 42 -7.56 -5.03 -15.77
C TRP A 42 -7.96 -5.72 -17.08
N GLY A 43 -7.28 -6.82 -17.45
CA GLY A 43 -7.56 -7.57 -18.67
C GLY A 43 -8.96 -8.20 -18.70
N LEU A 44 -9.54 -8.49 -17.53
CA LEU A 44 -10.88 -9.04 -17.37
C LEU A 44 -11.96 -7.95 -17.21
N GLY A 45 -11.62 -6.66 -17.31
CA GLY A 45 -12.53 -5.55 -17.10
C GLY A 45 -13.10 -5.45 -15.69
N ALA A 46 -12.45 -6.10 -14.70
CA ALA A 46 -12.87 -6.06 -13.31
C ALA A 46 -12.34 -4.79 -12.65
N ALA A 47 -13.21 -3.80 -12.42
CA ALA A 47 -12.86 -2.61 -11.65
C ALA A 47 -12.69 -2.94 -10.15
N PRO A 48 -11.61 -2.51 -9.48
CA PRO A 48 -11.52 -2.57 -8.03
C PRO A 48 -12.59 -1.70 -7.36
N ALA A 49 -13.09 -2.13 -6.19
CA ALA A 49 -14.26 -1.53 -5.57
C ALA A 49 -14.08 -0.13 -4.98
N GLY A 50 -12.88 0.33 -4.76
CA GLY A 50 -12.60 1.62 -4.11
C GLY A 50 -12.30 2.76 -5.08
N CYS A 51 -12.52 2.59 -6.36
CA CYS A 51 -12.09 3.54 -7.39
C CYS A 51 -13.23 3.93 -8.36
N GLY A 52 -14.34 4.43 -7.81
CA GLY A 52 -15.43 4.94 -8.62
C GLY A 52 -16.23 3.87 -9.40
N ARG A 53 -17.35 4.28 -9.93
CA ARG A 53 -18.25 3.44 -10.74
C ARG A 53 -17.68 3.14 -12.14
N GLU A 54 -16.71 3.91 -12.57
CA GLU A 54 -16.01 3.75 -13.84
C GLU A 54 -14.69 3.02 -13.58
N GLY A 55 -14.43 1.95 -14.34
CA GLY A 55 -13.24 1.14 -14.17
C GLY A 55 -11.95 1.98 -14.29
N LEU A 56 -10.93 1.66 -13.51
CA LEU A 56 -9.62 2.31 -13.61
C LEU A 56 -9.06 2.17 -15.02
N ASP A 57 -8.79 3.29 -15.66
CA ASP A 57 -8.05 3.32 -16.91
C ASP A 57 -6.58 2.92 -16.68
N LEU A 58 -5.89 2.52 -17.75
CA LEU A 58 -4.48 2.16 -17.67
C LEU A 58 -3.62 3.33 -17.17
N ALA A 59 -3.98 4.56 -17.56
CA ALA A 59 -3.32 5.76 -17.07
C ALA A 59 -3.42 5.93 -15.56
N ASP A 60 -4.59 5.69 -14.96
CA ASP A 60 -4.81 5.74 -13.51
C ASP A 60 -4.00 4.67 -12.77
N ARG A 61 -3.86 3.49 -13.36
CA ARG A 61 -3.07 2.40 -12.80
C ARG A 61 -1.58 2.68 -12.84
N LEU A 62 -1.08 3.20 -13.97
CA LEU A 62 0.31 3.61 -14.10
C LEU A 62 0.65 4.78 -13.18
N ALA A 63 -0.25 5.77 -13.09
CA ALA A 63 -0.13 6.85 -12.12
C ALA A 63 -0.12 6.31 -10.69
N GLY A 64 -0.96 5.32 -10.37
CA GLY A 64 -0.99 4.63 -9.09
C GLY A 64 0.32 3.93 -8.76
N LEU A 65 0.91 3.21 -9.73
CA LEU A 65 2.22 2.59 -9.56
C LEU A 65 3.30 3.62 -9.21
N LEU A 66 3.32 4.75 -9.92
CA LEU A 66 4.27 5.83 -9.64
C LEU A 66 3.99 6.50 -8.30
N CYS A 67 2.75 6.86 -8.01
CA CYS A 67 2.36 7.49 -6.75
C CYS A 67 2.60 6.59 -5.53
N GLY A 68 2.52 5.26 -5.69
CA GLY A 68 2.80 4.31 -4.62
C GLY A 68 4.29 4.06 -4.40
N SER A 69 5.12 4.14 -5.44
CA SER A 69 6.55 3.84 -5.35
C SER A 69 7.43 5.08 -5.18
N LEU A 70 7.17 6.17 -5.94
CA LEU A 70 8.04 7.35 -5.97
C LEU A 70 8.21 8.04 -4.60
N PRO A 71 7.14 8.30 -3.81
CA PRO A 71 7.31 8.96 -2.51
C PRO A 71 8.22 8.16 -1.57
N LEU A 72 8.05 6.83 -1.51
CA LEU A 72 8.88 5.96 -0.69
C LEU A 72 10.32 5.90 -1.21
N ALA A 73 10.50 5.85 -2.53
CA ALA A 73 11.82 5.87 -3.17
C ALA A 73 12.55 7.18 -2.91
N VAL A 74 11.87 8.33 -3.03
CA VAL A 74 12.46 9.65 -2.76
C VAL A 74 12.90 9.76 -1.30
N VAL A 75 12.04 9.35 -0.36
CA VAL A 75 12.41 9.34 1.07
C VAL A 75 13.59 8.41 1.32
N CYS A 76 13.65 7.25 0.67
CA CYS A 76 14.78 6.31 0.80
C CYS A 76 16.09 6.88 0.21
N CYS A 77 16.00 7.68 -0.86
CA CYS A 77 17.17 8.40 -1.42
C CYS A 77 17.66 9.52 -0.51
N LEU A 78 16.74 10.24 0.15
CA LEU A 78 17.09 11.33 1.06
C LEU A 78 17.56 10.81 2.43
N LEU A 79 17.01 9.71 2.90
CA LEU A 79 17.28 9.08 4.18
C LEU A 79 17.59 7.59 3.97
N PRO A 80 18.82 7.22 3.65
CA PRO A 80 19.22 5.83 3.41
C PRO A 80 18.84 4.94 4.59
N GLY A 81 18.07 3.87 4.31
CA GLY A 81 17.58 2.93 5.32
C GLY A 81 16.26 3.30 6.00
N ALA A 82 15.57 4.36 5.55
CA ALA A 82 14.25 4.73 6.07
C ALA A 82 13.18 3.67 5.76
N PHE A 83 13.20 3.13 4.54
CA PHE A 83 12.29 2.08 4.08
C PHE A 83 13.04 0.95 3.41
N GLY A 84 12.48 -0.26 3.44
CA GLY A 84 12.98 -1.39 2.67
C GLY A 84 12.65 -1.28 1.18
N GLY A 85 13.52 -1.81 0.30
CA GLY A 85 13.24 -1.88 -1.13
C GLY A 85 11.96 -2.68 -1.45
N GLY A 86 11.57 -3.61 -0.56
CA GLY A 86 10.32 -4.35 -0.63
C GLY A 86 9.08 -3.46 -0.46
N ASP A 87 9.13 -2.45 0.42
CA ASP A 87 8.03 -1.50 0.65
C ASP A 87 7.77 -0.64 -0.59
N ILE A 88 8.84 -0.20 -1.28
CA ILE A 88 8.75 0.58 -2.52
C ILE A 88 8.07 -0.23 -3.62
N LYS A 89 8.49 -1.49 -3.79
CA LYS A 89 7.90 -2.41 -4.77
C LYS A 89 6.46 -2.75 -4.43
N LEU A 90 6.16 -3.00 -3.15
CA LEU A 90 4.82 -3.27 -2.66
C LEU A 90 3.90 -2.05 -2.86
N GLY A 91 4.38 -0.85 -2.56
CA GLY A 91 3.68 0.41 -2.79
C GLY A 91 3.31 0.60 -4.25
N GLY A 92 4.26 0.36 -5.16
CA GLY A 92 4.03 0.42 -6.61
C GLY A 92 3.02 -0.62 -7.10
N ALA A 93 3.18 -1.89 -6.71
CA ALA A 93 2.27 -2.97 -7.11
C ALA A 93 0.84 -2.75 -6.57
N GLY A 94 0.71 -2.33 -5.30
CA GLY A 94 -0.56 -1.96 -4.69
C GLY A 94 -1.18 -0.74 -5.37
N GLY A 95 -0.36 0.24 -5.74
CA GLY A 95 -0.81 1.41 -6.47
C GLY A 95 -1.34 1.09 -7.87
N PHE A 96 -0.69 0.19 -8.60
CA PHE A 96 -1.21 -0.32 -9.86
C PHE A 96 -2.56 -1.03 -9.70
N PHE A 97 -2.73 -1.74 -8.59
CA PHE A 97 -3.97 -2.45 -8.30
C PHE A 97 -5.10 -1.48 -7.90
N LEU A 98 -4.82 -0.52 -7.02
CA LEU A 98 -5.79 0.39 -6.41
C LEU A 98 -6.06 1.67 -7.23
N GLY A 99 -5.09 2.09 -8.07
CA GLY A 99 -5.08 3.40 -8.71
C GLY A 99 -4.48 4.51 -7.83
N TRP A 100 -4.20 5.66 -8.46
CA TRP A 100 -3.42 6.73 -7.83
C TRP A 100 -4.12 7.38 -6.62
N ARG A 101 -5.43 7.59 -6.68
CA ARG A 101 -6.20 8.22 -5.59
C ARG A 101 -6.19 7.35 -4.33
N ALA A 102 -6.53 6.08 -4.50
CA ALA A 102 -6.62 5.15 -3.38
C ALA A 102 -5.25 4.82 -2.77
N VAL A 103 -4.17 4.73 -3.58
CA VAL A 103 -2.83 4.47 -3.06
C VAL A 103 -2.26 5.66 -2.28
N LEU A 104 -2.59 6.90 -2.65
CA LEU A 104 -2.22 8.07 -1.86
C LEU A 104 -2.91 8.07 -0.49
N ALA A 105 -4.22 7.76 -0.46
CA ALA A 105 -4.95 7.59 0.80
C ALA A 105 -4.35 6.43 1.64
N ALA A 106 -4.02 5.30 1.00
CA ALA A 106 -3.36 4.17 1.66
C ALA A 106 -2.02 4.56 2.29
N GLY A 107 -1.19 5.30 1.55
CA GLY A 107 0.10 5.80 2.02
C GLY A 107 -0.04 6.75 3.21
N ALA A 108 -0.99 7.68 3.14
CA ALA A 108 -1.29 8.61 4.25
C ALA A 108 -1.74 7.84 5.50
N LEU A 109 -2.67 6.89 5.37
CA LEU A 109 -3.11 6.03 6.48
C LEU A 109 -1.96 5.19 7.05
N ALA A 110 -1.09 4.65 6.18
CA ALA A 110 0.08 3.88 6.61
C ALA A 110 1.04 4.73 7.43
N ILE A 111 1.37 5.94 6.97
CA ILE A 111 2.29 6.85 7.67
C ILE A 111 1.68 7.28 9.01
N LEU A 112 0.40 7.66 9.04
CA LEU A 112 -0.29 8.09 10.26
C LEU A 112 -0.35 6.95 11.29
N SER A 113 -0.73 5.74 10.87
CA SER A 113 -0.82 4.58 11.76
C SER A 113 0.55 4.13 12.27
N ALA A 114 1.56 4.08 11.40
CA ALA A 114 2.93 3.76 11.78
C ALA A 114 3.49 4.80 12.76
N GLY A 115 3.25 6.10 12.48
CA GLY A 115 3.66 7.20 13.35
C GLY A 115 3.00 7.13 14.72
N ALA A 116 1.67 6.91 14.77
CA ALA A 116 0.92 6.80 16.02
C ALA A 116 1.41 5.62 16.88
N VAL A 117 1.57 4.44 16.28
CA VAL A 117 2.06 3.25 17.00
C VAL A 117 3.50 3.45 17.48
N THR A 118 4.37 3.98 16.63
CA THR A 118 5.77 4.25 16.99
C THR A 118 5.86 5.28 18.13
N ALA A 119 5.07 6.35 18.07
CA ALA A 119 5.00 7.35 19.12
C ALA A 119 4.50 6.74 20.46
N ALA A 120 3.44 5.92 20.41
CA ALA A 120 2.93 5.24 21.60
C ALA A 120 3.96 4.29 22.22
N LEU A 121 4.71 3.56 21.39
CA LEU A 121 5.78 2.66 21.85
C LEU A 121 6.95 3.42 22.47
N LEU A 122 7.32 4.56 21.92
CA LEU A 122 8.36 5.44 22.46
C LEU A 122 7.94 6.05 23.79
N LEU A 123 6.71 6.57 23.89
CA LEU A 123 6.18 7.16 25.13
C LEU A 123 6.04 6.12 26.24
N SER A 124 5.71 4.87 25.92
CA SER A 124 5.64 3.78 26.88
C SER A 124 7.00 3.19 27.28
N GLY A 125 8.09 3.70 26.73
CA GLY A 125 9.46 3.22 27.04
C GLY A 125 9.77 1.81 26.54
N LYS A 126 8.87 1.20 25.77
CA LYS A 126 9.03 -0.18 25.27
C LYS A 126 10.03 -0.30 24.13
N VAL A 127 10.30 0.81 23.43
CA VAL A 127 11.17 0.85 22.24
C VAL A 127 12.13 2.02 22.36
N SER A 128 13.39 1.81 22.00
CA SER A 128 14.38 2.90 21.95
C SER A 128 14.23 3.75 20.69
N ARG A 129 14.69 5.00 20.71
CA ARG A 129 14.68 5.92 19.57
C ARG A 129 15.42 5.39 18.32
N ARG A 130 16.23 4.33 18.47
CA ARG A 130 16.99 3.71 17.38
C ARG A 130 16.35 2.41 16.87
N ALA A 131 15.24 1.98 17.45
CA ALA A 131 14.58 0.76 17.00
C ALA A 131 13.82 1.00 15.68
N THR A 132 14.04 0.15 14.72
CA THR A 132 13.33 0.12 13.44
C THR A 132 12.02 -0.64 13.61
N VAL A 133 10.91 0.02 13.29
CA VAL A 133 9.57 -0.61 13.24
C VAL A 133 9.30 -1.03 11.79
N PRO A 134 8.85 -2.26 11.53
CA PRO A 134 8.51 -2.70 10.17
C PRO A 134 7.36 -1.86 9.62
N PHE A 135 7.56 -1.26 8.44
CA PHE A 135 6.57 -0.38 7.81
C PHE A 135 5.53 -1.15 6.96
N GLY A 136 5.94 -2.30 6.40
CA GLY A 136 5.10 -3.13 5.54
C GLY A 136 3.71 -3.45 6.09
N PRO A 137 3.54 -3.84 7.37
CA PRO A 137 2.22 -4.10 7.95
C PRO A 137 1.29 -2.89 7.90
N PHE A 138 1.81 -1.69 8.17
CA PHE A 138 1.02 -0.46 8.11
C PHE A 138 0.64 -0.10 6.68
N LEU A 139 1.55 -0.31 5.73
CA LEU A 139 1.28 -0.13 4.31
C LEU A 139 0.20 -1.11 3.83
N CYS A 140 0.26 -2.37 4.23
CA CYS A 140 -0.76 -3.36 3.93
C CYS A 140 -2.14 -3.01 4.52
N LEU A 141 -2.18 -2.54 5.77
CA LEU A 141 -3.41 -2.07 6.42
C LEU A 141 -3.98 -0.84 5.71
N GLY A 142 -3.13 0.13 5.35
CA GLY A 142 -3.53 1.31 4.58
C GLY A 142 -4.13 0.93 3.23
N MET A 143 -3.51 0.00 2.50
CA MET A 143 -4.02 -0.50 1.22
C MET A 143 -5.34 -1.26 1.37
N ALA A 144 -5.48 -2.09 2.39
CA ALA A 144 -6.72 -2.79 2.68
C ALA A 144 -7.86 -1.79 3.02
N ALA A 145 -7.57 -0.79 3.85
CA ALA A 145 -8.53 0.26 4.17
C ALA A 145 -8.90 1.10 2.93
N ALA A 146 -7.92 1.47 2.10
CA ALA A 146 -8.15 2.23 0.89
C ALA A 146 -8.97 1.46 -0.17
N TRP A 147 -8.96 0.13 -0.15
CA TRP A 147 -9.87 -0.65 -0.99
C TRP A 147 -11.35 -0.37 -0.66
N PHE A 148 -11.67 -0.20 0.62
CA PHE A 148 -13.07 0.00 1.05
C PHE A 148 -13.49 1.46 1.03
N TRP A 149 -12.57 2.38 1.39
CA TRP A 149 -12.87 3.80 1.61
C TRP A 149 -12.01 4.75 0.80
N GLY A 150 -11.17 4.24 -0.12
CA GLY A 150 -10.17 5.06 -0.80
C GLY A 150 -10.74 6.21 -1.62
N GLU A 151 -11.90 6.01 -2.26
CA GLU A 151 -12.58 7.06 -3.03
C GLU A 151 -13.19 8.12 -2.11
N GLU A 152 -13.85 7.70 -1.03
CA GLU A 152 -14.44 8.62 -0.06
C GLU A 152 -13.37 9.46 0.65
N LEU A 153 -12.26 8.82 1.02
CA LEU A 153 -11.11 9.49 1.63
C LEU A 153 -10.43 10.46 0.65
N ALA A 154 -10.27 10.06 -0.60
CA ALA A 154 -9.67 10.91 -1.63
C ALA A 154 -10.57 12.13 -1.93
N LEU A 155 -11.88 11.94 -2.03
CA LEU A 155 -12.85 13.02 -2.21
C LEU A 155 -12.88 13.96 -1.01
N TRP A 156 -12.82 13.43 0.21
CA TRP A 156 -12.75 14.24 1.43
C TRP A 156 -11.47 15.10 1.47
N TYR A 157 -10.33 14.52 1.05
CA TYR A 157 -9.04 15.22 1.04
C TYR A 157 -8.95 16.31 -0.04
N VAL A 158 -9.53 16.06 -1.22
CA VAL A 158 -9.51 17.01 -2.36
C VAL A 158 -10.59 18.09 -2.23
N GLY A 159 -11.50 17.98 -1.23
CA GLY A 159 -12.47 19.03 -0.92
C GLY A 159 -13.73 18.96 -1.79
N ARG A 160 -14.07 17.79 -2.27
CA ARG A 160 -15.40 17.46 -2.80
C ARG A 160 -15.67 15.97 -2.79
#